data_9e0ee6a43a9a79b692544ffbaac5f21e
#
_entry.id   9e0ee6a43a9a79b692544ffbaac5f21e
#
_cell.length_a   1.000
_cell.length_b   1.000
_cell.length_c   1.000
_cell.angle_alpha   90.00
_cell.angle_beta   90.00
_cell.angle_gamma   90.00
#
_symmetry.space_group_name_H-M   'P 1'
#
loop_
_entity.id
_entity.type
_entity.pdbx_description
1 polymer ?
#
loop_
_entity_poly.entity_id
_entity_poly.type
_entity_poly.pdbx_seq_one_letter_code
_entity_poly.pdbx_strand_id
1 'polypeptide(L)'
;QTQKISVHRKLKRSLKLDAALGVILLGVVALLTNGTLPAGEIQNAEAQEIIYGFQTVEFTDNAKFDIQISPFSSGVNTILVKVSDFDNNPIYDSNQIKVKISNPSKNISPIEIPMQITKEDNNIPVEFEGELTFGFSGEWQLEVESQRTENANESKILNVLVKPRLDNIQTQIVEYEFPENAKP
;
A
#
# COMPACT_ATOMS: atom_id res chain seq x y z
N GLN A 1 -46.72 -47.25 39.83
CA GLN A 1 -46.72 -47.16 38.34
C GLN A 1 -46.72 -45.71 37.83
N THR A 2 -47.11 -44.71 38.59
CA THR A 2 -47.22 -43.27 38.18
C THR A 2 -45.89 -42.56 37.99
N GLN A 3 -44.80 -42.94 38.65
CA GLN A 3 -43.48 -42.29 38.50
C GLN A 3 -42.80 -42.56 37.14
N LYS A 4 -42.97 -43.78 36.60
CA LYS A 4 -42.37 -44.13 35.29
C LYS A 4 -42.91 -43.28 34.11
N ILE A 5 -44.18 -42.91 34.15
CA ILE A 5 -44.86 -42.14 33.10
C ILE A 5 -44.40 -40.69 33.11
N SER A 6 -44.09 -40.10 34.23
CA SER A 6 -43.62 -38.72 34.40
C SER A 6 -42.20 -38.55 33.86
N VAL A 7 -41.31 -39.50 34.08
CA VAL A 7 -39.95 -39.52 33.62
C VAL A 7 -39.88 -39.60 32.05
N HIS A 8 -40.70 -40.48 31.48
CA HIS A 8 -40.79 -40.61 30.03
C HIS A 8 -41.31 -39.33 29.33
N ARG A 9 -42.18 -38.58 29.93
CA ARG A 9 -42.70 -37.33 29.40
C ARG A 9 -41.67 -36.21 29.47
N LYS A 10 -40.90 -36.15 30.55
CA LYS A 10 -39.79 -35.20 30.70
C LYS A 10 -38.66 -35.52 29.73
N LEU A 11 -38.28 -36.79 29.57
CA LEU A 11 -37.25 -37.24 28.63
C LEU A 11 -37.63 -36.91 27.19
N LYS A 12 -38.89 -37.19 26.77
CA LYS A 12 -39.36 -36.82 25.41
C LYS A 12 -39.38 -35.31 25.15
N ARG A 13 -39.63 -34.48 26.18
CA ARG A 13 -39.56 -33.02 26.06
C ARG A 13 -38.10 -32.54 25.93
N SER A 14 -37.18 -33.06 26.73
CA SER A 14 -35.76 -32.74 26.64
C SER A 14 -35.20 -33.13 25.27
N LEU A 15 -35.50 -34.32 24.77
CA LEU A 15 -35.04 -34.80 23.47
C LEU A 15 -35.55 -33.94 22.30
N LYS A 16 -36.81 -33.45 22.39
CA LYS A 16 -37.37 -32.55 21.39
C LYS A 16 -36.71 -31.16 21.43
N LEU A 17 -36.34 -30.70 22.63
CA LEU A 17 -35.69 -29.41 22.83
C LEU A 17 -34.25 -29.47 22.28
N ASP A 18 -33.52 -30.55 22.54
CA ASP A 18 -32.16 -30.77 22.01
C ASP A 18 -32.17 -30.89 20.49
N ALA A 19 -33.14 -31.61 19.91
CA ALA A 19 -33.29 -31.70 18.45
C ALA A 19 -33.61 -30.34 17.82
N ALA A 20 -34.48 -29.53 18.44
CA ALA A 20 -34.80 -28.18 17.96
C ALA A 20 -33.59 -27.26 18.04
N LEU A 21 -32.80 -27.34 19.12
CA LEU A 21 -31.57 -26.56 19.28
C LEU A 21 -30.53 -26.94 18.25
N GLY A 22 -30.36 -28.23 17.94
CA GLY A 22 -29.49 -28.73 16.89
C GLY A 22 -29.87 -28.22 15.50
N VAL A 23 -31.16 -28.16 15.17
CA VAL A 23 -31.65 -27.62 13.89
C VAL A 23 -31.38 -26.11 13.79
N ILE A 24 -31.58 -25.37 14.90
CA ILE A 24 -31.26 -23.92 14.92
C ILE A 24 -29.77 -23.70 14.73
N LEU A 25 -28.93 -24.48 15.41
CA LEU A 25 -27.47 -24.37 15.28
C LEU A 25 -27.02 -24.66 13.84
N LEU A 26 -27.56 -25.72 13.22
CA LEU A 26 -27.30 -26.02 11.80
C LEU A 26 -27.76 -24.90 10.87
N GLY A 27 -28.90 -24.28 11.18
CA GLY A 27 -29.38 -23.11 10.42
C GLY A 27 -28.44 -21.91 10.52
N VAL A 28 -27.92 -21.64 11.73
CA VAL A 28 -26.94 -20.54 11.93
C VAL A 28 -25.62 -20.84 11.21
N VAL A 29 -25.12 -22.07 11.30
CA VAL A 29 -23.92 -22.49 10.58
C VAL A 29 -24.13 -22.38 9.05
N ALA A 30 -25.28 -22.82 8.54
CA ALA A 30 -25.61 -22.71 7.12
C ALA A 30 -25.71 -21.24 6.65
N LEU A 31 -26.23 -20.35 7.49
CA LEU A 31 -26.24 -18.91 7.23
C LEU A 31 -24.83 -18.31 7.24
N LEU A 32 -23.96 -18.77 8.13
CA LEU A 32 -22.57 -18.30 8.18
C LEU A 32 -21.71 -18.85 7.06
N THR A 33 -22.01 -20.06 6.56
CA THR A 33 -21.24 -20.68 5.45
C THR A 33 -21.77 -20.29 4.07
N ASN A 34 -23.08 -20.01 3.94
CA ASN A 34 -23.69 -19.53 2.70
C ASN A 34 -23.98 -18.01 2.70
N GLY A 35 -23.78 -17.34 3.84
CA GLY A 35 -23.72 -15.89 3.86
C GLY A 35 -22.58 -15.48 2.96
N THR A 36 -22.89 -14.90 1.80
CA THR A 36 -21.92 -14.04 1.14
C THR A 36 -21.34 -13.19 2.25
N LEU A 37 -20.00 -13.28 2.44
CA LEU A 37 -19.27 -12.27 3.20
C LEU A 37 -19.94 -10.94 2.84
N PRO A 38 -20.30 -10.09 3.84
CA PRO A 38 -20.73 -8.75 3.47
C PRO A 38 -19.72 -8.33 2.43
N ALA A 39 -20.20 -8.06 1.23
CA ALA A 39 -19.42 -7.43 0.22
C ALA A 39 -19.00 -6.10 0.86
N GLY A 40 -17.99 -6.18 1.70
CA GLY A 40 -17.06 -5.11 1.89
C GLY A 40 -16.71 -4.86 0.45
N GLU A 41 -17.08 -3.69 -0.03
CA GLU A 41 -16.86 -3.25 -1.38
C GLU A 41 -15.56 -3.90 -1.86
N ILE A 42 -15.68 -5.00 -2.59
CA ILE A 42 -14.75 -5.26 -3.65
C ILE A 42 -15.13 -4.11 -4.60
N GLN A 43 -14.70 -2.90 -4.24
CA GLN A 43 -14.40 -1.90 -5.23
C GLN A 43 -13.68 -2.70 -6.26
N ASN A 44 -14.30 -2.82 -7.42
CA ASN A 44 -13.75 -3.49 -8.58
C ASN A 44 -12.24 -3.43 -8.45
N ALA A 45 -11.65 -4.52 -8.01
CA ALA A 45 -10.26 -4.74 -8.26
C ALA A 45 -10.24 -4.92 -9.80
N GLU A 46 -10.38 -3.81 -10.52
CA GLU A 46 -9.56 -3.59 -11.69
C GLU A 46 -8.24 -4.08 -11.19
N ALA A 47 -7.76 -5.17 -11.80
CA ALA A 47 -6.51 -5.77 -11.41
C ALA A 47 -5.57 -4.60 -11.16
N GLN A 48 -5.41 -4.22 -9.89
CA GLN A 48 -4.42 -3.25 -9.53
C GLN A 48 -3.17 -3.98 -9.97
N GLU A 49 -2.74 -3.61 -11.17
CA GLU A 49 -1.41 -3.87 -11.61
C GLU A 49 -0.59 -3.59 -10.37
N ILE A 50 0.04 -4.62 -9.80
CA ILE A 50 0.83 -4.47 -8.58
C ILE A 50 1.96 -3.56 -9.03
N ILE A 51 1.70 -2.27 -8.96
CA ILE A 51 2.68 -1.24 -9.28
C ILE A 51 3.68 -1.39 -8.15
N TYR A 52 4.78 -2.10 -8.45
CA TYR A 52 5.91 -2.22 -7.57
C TYR A 52 6.49 -0.82 -7.39
N GLY A 53 5.89 -0.08 -6.46
CA GLY A 53 6.28 1.27 -6.10
C GLY A 53 6.99 1.29 -4.75
N PHE A 54 7.45 2.46 -4.40
CA PHE A 54 7.92 2.81 -3.05
C PHE A 54 6.85 3.66 -2.39
N GLN A 55 6.52 3.35 -1.13
CA GLN A 55 5.64 4.18 -0.31
C GLN A 55 6.21 4.26 1.09
N THR A 56 6.22 5.46 1.65
CA THR A 56 6.60 5.71 3.05
C THR A 56 5.83 6.89 3.60
N VAL A 57 5.69 6.91 4.92
CA VAL A 57 5.16 8.06 5.67
C VAL A 57 6.27 8.55 6.59
N GLU A 58 6.64 9.80 6.41
CA GLU A 58 7.70 10.45 7.19
C GLU A 58 7.14 11.60 8.02
N PHE A 59 7.74 11.79 9.17
CA PHE A 59 7.33 12.81 10.13
C PHE A 59 8.47 13.81 10.37
N THR A 60 8.11 15.07 10.46
CA THR A 60 8.94 16.15 10.94
C THR A 60 8.34 16.70 12.25
N ASP A 61 8.76 17.86 12.72
CA ASP A 61 8.25 18.42 13.98
C ASP A 61 6.76 18.83 13.88
N ASN A 62 6.31 19.30 12.71
CA ASN A 62 4.95 19.82 12.53
C ASN A 62 4.26 19.34 11.23
N ALA A 63 4.84 18.40 10.50
CA ALA A 63 4.27 17.89 9.27
C ALA A 63 4.46 16.39 9.11
N LYS A 64 3.54 15.80 8.35
CA LYS A 64 3.58 14.43 7.88
C LYS A 64 3.63 14.43 6.36
N PHE A 65 4.58 13.71 5.80
CA PHE A 65 4.74 13.48 4.37
C PHE A 65 4.37 12.03 4.03
N ASP A 66 3.34 11.82 3.22
CA ASP A 66 3.10 10.52 2.56
C ASP A 66 3.72 10.60 1.16
N ILE A 67 4.74 9.80 0.92
CA ILE A 67 5.56 9.83 -0.28
C ILE A 67 5.37 8.53 -1.01
N GLN A 68 5.00 8.63 -2.30
CA GLN A 68 4.84 7.47 -3.18
C GLN A 68 5.66 7.69 -4.45
N ILE A 69 6.37 6.66 -4.89
CA ILE A 69 7.15 6.69 -6.15
C ILE A 69 6.81 5.43 -6.95
N SER A 70 6.43 5.59 -8.19
CA SER A 70 6.07 4.50 -9.09
C SER A 70 6.71 4.69 -10.47
N PRO A 71 7.23 3.61 -11.07
CA PRO A 71 7.34 2.21 -10.62
C PRO A 71 8.48 1.93 -9.62
N PHE A 72 9.27 2.91 -9.23
CA PHE A 72 10.42 2.83 -8.32
C PHE A 72 11.57 1.98 -8.87
N SER A 73 11.96 2.28 -10.07
CA SER A 73 13.05 1.62 -10.80
C SER A 73 13.97 2.65 -11.48
N SER A 74 15.12 2.23 -11.98
CA SER A 74 15.94 3.08 -12.83
C SER A 74 15.16 3.54 -14.07
N GLY A 75 15.33 4.80 -14.46
CA GLY A 75 14.55 5.46 -15.51
C GLY A 75 13.52 6.43 -14.94
N VAL A 76 12.49 6.72 -15.72
CA VAL A 76 11.44 7.67 -15.39
C VAL A 76 10.47 7.07 -14.37
N ASN A 77 10.14 7.87 -13.35
CA ASN A 77 9.20 7.54 -12.28
C ASN A 77 8.31 8.75 -12.00
N THR A 78 7.12 8.49 -11.50
CA THR A 78 6.23 9.51 -10.95
C THR A 78 6.40 9.54 -9.43
N ILE A 79 6.56 10.71 -8.85
CA ILE A 79 6.51 10.92 -7.41
C ILE A 79 5.26 11.68 -7.02
N LEU A 80 4.58 11.19 -6.00
CA LEU A 80 3.44 11.82 -5.37
C LEU A 80 3.79 12.12 -3.92
N VAL A 81 3.56 13.36 -3.47
CA VAL A 81 3.79 13.79 -2.10
C VAL A 81 2.52 14.41 -1.56
N LYS A 82 2.00 13.85 -0.47
CA LYS A 82 0.92 14.45 0.32
C LYS A 82 1.49 15.05 1.59
N VAL A 83 1.01 16.25 1.93
CA VAL A 83 1.42 16.96 3.14
C VAL A 83 0.22 17.21 4.01
N SER A 84 0.34 16.87 5.27
CA SER A 84 -0.70 17.10 6.29
C SER A 84 -0.10 17.30 7.66
N ASP A 85 -0.90 17.75 8.62
CA ASP A 85 -0.58 17.63 10.04
C ASP A 85 -0.69 16.17 10.52
N PHE A 86 -0.47 15.93 11.82
CA PHE A 86 -0.52 14.57 12.39
C PHE A 86 -1.94 13.99 12.45
N ASP A 87 -2.97 14.85 12.37
CA ASP A 87 -4.38 14.46 12.35
C ASP A 87 -4.94 14.32 10.92
N ASN A 88 -4.08 14.41 9.90
CA ASN A 88 -4.40 14.38 8.46
C ASN A 88 -5.15 15.62 7.94
N ASN A 89 -5.09 16.75 8.66
CA ASN A 89 -5.65 17.98 8.14
C ASN A 89 -4.65 18.71 7.23
N PRO A 90 -5.14 19.50 6.25
CA PRO A 90 -4.29 20.35 5.42
C PRO A 90 -3.48 21.35 6.25
N ILE A 91 -2.25 21.57 5.84
CA ILE A 91 -1.40 22.61 6.46
C ILE A 91 -1.57 23.90 5.65
N TYR A 92 -2.28 24.87 6.22
CA TYR A 92 -2.74 26.10 5.54
C TYR A 92 -1.62 26.99 4.98
N ASP A 93 -0.42 26.95 5.55
CA ASP A 93 0.74 27.75 5.14
C ASP A 93 1.77 26.95 4.31
N SER A 94 1.47 25.71 3.92
CA SER A 94 2.30 24.88 3.04
C SER A 94 1.86 25.07 1.59
N ASN A 95 2.49 25.98 0.87
CA ASN A 95 2.08 26.35 -0.49
C ASN A 95 2.86 25.63 -1.59
N GLN A 96 4.02 25.11 -1.28
CA GLN A 96 4.90 24.49 -2.24
C GLN A 96 5.71 23.36 -1.60
N ILE A 97 5.88 22.28 -2.36
CA ILE A 97 6.79 21.20 -2.04
C ILE A 97 7.99 21.26 -2.99
N LYS A 98 9.19 21.19 -2.41
CA LYS A 98 10.43 20.95 -3.16
C LYS A 98 10.86 19.50 -2.94
N VAL A 99 11.13 18.85 -4.04
CA VAL A 99 11.71 17.51 -4.04
C VAL A 99 13.06 17.56 -4.72
N LYS A 100 14.07 16.95 -4.11
CA LYS A 100 15.39 16.82 -4.69
C LYS A 100 15.87 15.38 -4.60
N ILE A 101 16.56 14.93 -5.64
CA ILE A 101 17.26 13.64 -5.62
C ILE A 101 18.76 13.90 -5.77
N SER A 102 19.55 13.10 -5.08
CA SER A 102 21.02 13.14 -5.17
C SER A 102 21.63 11.77 -4.99
N ASN A 103 22.88 11.62 -5.39
CA ASN A 103 23.67 10.42 -5.08
C ASN A 103 25.09 10.84 -4.68
N PRO A 104 25.33 11.09 -3.39
CA PRO A 104 26.65 11.52 -2.92
C PRO A 104 27.76 10.51 -3.21
N SER A 105 27.45 9.20 -3.16
CA SER A 105 28.42 8.14 -3.44
C SER A 105 28.93 8.14 -4.90
N LYS A 106 28.16 8.72 -5.81
CA LYS A 106 28.48 8.89 -7.23
C LYS A 106 28.78 10.35 -7.61
N ASN A 107 28.92 11.24 -6.62
CA ASN A 107 29.13 12.69 -6.80
C ASN A 107 28.02 13.36 -7.63
N ILE A 108 26.78 12.90 -7.52
CA ILE A 108 25.62 13.53 -8.14
C ILE A 108 25.04 14.55 -7.15
N SER A 109 25.16 15.82 -7.49
CA SER A 109 24.60 16.93 -6.73
C SER A 109 23.07 16.88 -6.71
N PRO A 110 22.40 17.51 -5.73
CA PRO A 110 20.96 17.57 -5.66
C PRO A 110 20.34 18.15 -6.96
N ILE A 111 19.41 17.39 -7.54
CA ILE A 111 18.63 17.74 -8.71
C ILE A 111 17.20 18.01 -8.23
N GLU A 112 16.71 19.23 -8.44
CA GLU A 112 15.34 19.60 -8.07
C GLU A 112 14.35 19.07 -9.10
N ILE A 113 13.26 18.50 -8.59
CA ILE A 113 12.16 17.91 -9.35
C ILE A 113 11.02 18.93 -9.38
N PRO A 114 10.56 19.37 -10.57
CA PRO A 114 9.38 20.22 -10.69
C PRO A 114 8.15 19.50 -10.15
N MET A 115 7.45 20.12 -9.18
CA MET A 115 6.24 19.58 -8.58
C MET A 115 5.03 20.41 -9.00
N GLN A 116 3.91 19.74 -9.27
CA GLN A 116 2.62 20.36 -9.63
C GLN A 116 1.59 19.96 -8.59
N ILE A 117 0.68 20.90 -8.28
CA ILE A 117 -0.45 20.64 -7.38
C ILE A 117 -1.47 19.79 -8.15
N THR A 118 -1.81 18.62 -7.59
CA THR A 118 -2.82 17.72 -8.18
C THR A 118 -4.11 17.70 -7.38
N LYS A 119 -4.04 18.07 -6.09
CA LYS A 119 -5.21 18.13 -5.23
C LYS A 119 -5.14 19.26 -4.23
N GLU A 120 -6.27 19.90 -4.03
CA GLU A 120 -6.48 20.91 -2.98
C GLU A 120 -7.64 20.48 -2.07
N ASP A 121 -7.56 20.86 -0.81
CA ASP A 121 -8.67 20.81 0.14
C ASP A 121 -8.92 22.21 0.68
N ASN A 122 -10.16 22.74 0.49
CA ASN A 122 -10.53 24.11 0.83
C ASN A 122 -9.57 25.19 0.27
N ASN A 123 -9.10 25.01 -0.96
CA ASN A 123 -8.08 25.84 -1.64
C ASN A 123 -6.69 25.80 -0.99
N ILE A 124 -6.41 24.78 -0.21
CA ILE A 124 -5.08 24.51 0.35
C ILE A 124 -4.47 23.33 -0.41
N PRO A 125 -3.29 23.49 -1.01
CA PRO A 125 -2.60 22.38 -1.68
C PRO A 125 -2.29 21.26 -0.69
N VAL A 126 -2.72 20.05 -0.99
CA VAL A 126 -2.50 18.87 -0.12
C VAL A 126 -1.76 17.74 -0.82
N GLU A 127 -1.75 17.73 -2.15
CA GLU A 127 -1.10 16.69 -2.94
C GLU A 127 -0.35 17.30 -4.11
N PHE A 128 0.89 16.83 -4.31
CA PHE A 128 1.82 17.33 -5.31
C PHE A 128 2.38 16.14 -6.09
N GLU A 129 2.49 16.30 -7.40
CA GLU A 129 3.03 15.28 -8.30
C GLU A 129 4.20 15.85 -9.12
N GLY A 130 5.17 14.99 -9.40
CA GLY A 130 6.29 15.33 -10.26
C GLY A 130 6.83 14.10 -10.98
N GLU A 131 7.60 14.35 -12.06
CA GLU A 131 8.34 13.32 -12.77
C GLU A 131 9.79 13.36 -12.35
N LEU A 132 10.34 12.25 -11.88
CA LEU A 132 11.74 12.12 -11.53
C LEU A 132 12.40 10.97 -12.30
N THR A 133 13.69 11.12 -12.59
CA THR A 133 14.47 10.10 -13.31
C THR A 133 15.64 9.63 -12.46
N PHE A 134 15.63 8.36 -12.08
CA PHE A 134 16.82 7.71 -11.52
C PHE A 134 17.71 7.19 -12.66
N GLY A 135 18.89 7.75 -12.82
CA GLY A 135 19.80 7.40 -13.91
C GLY A 135 20.29 5.94 -13.85
N PHE A 136 20.27 5.31 -12.70
CA PHE A 136 20.68 3.91 -12.47
C PHE A 136 20.04 3.37 -11.19
N SER A 137 20.07 2.06 -11.03
CA SER A 137 19.67 1.36 -9.79
C SER A 137 20.73 1.51 -8.70
N GLY A 138 20.31 1.43 -7.46
CA GLY A 138 21.19 1.57 -6.29
C GLY A 138 20.70 2.62 -5.31
N GLU A 139 21.56 3.02 -4.40
CA GLU A 139 21.24 3.98 -3.35
C GLU A 139 21.12 5.40 -3.90
N TRP A 140 20.06 6.10 -3.51
CA TRP A 140 19.83 7.50 -3.78
C TRP A 140 19.36 8.20 -2.51
N GLN A 141 19.56 9.51 -2.45
CA GLN A 141 18.95 10.37 -1.43
C GLN A 141 17.80 11.13 -2.06
N LEU A 142 16.66 11.07 -1.38
CA LEU A 142 15.46 11.85 -1.67
C LEU A 142 15.27 12.86 -0.54
N GLU A 143 15.28 14.14 -0.86
CA GLU A 143 14.95 15.22 0.04
C GLU A 143 13.57 15.77 -0.33
N VAL A 144 12.68 15.83 0.65
CA VAL A 144 11.36 16.45 0.50
C VAL A 144 11.26 17.60 1.49
N GLU A 145 10.92 18.79 1.02
CA GLU A 145 10.82 20.01 1.81
C GLU A 145 9.45 20.66 1.55
N SER A 146 8.71 20.93 2.62
CA SER A 146 7.52 21.78 2.60
C SER A 146 7.92 23.21 2.83
N GLN A 147 7.68 24.08 1.86
CA GLN A 147 7.90 25.52 2.00
C GLN A 147 6.68 26.14 2.67
N ARG A 148 6.94 26.79 3.80
CA ARG A 148 5.92 27.42 4.64
C ARG A 148 6.03 28.93 4.57
N THR A 149 4.89 29.61 4.59
CA THR A 149 4.86 31.09 4.54
C THR A 149 4.94 31.73 5.91
N GLU A 150 4.42 31.09 6.93
CA GLU A 150 4.32 31.65 8.29
C GLU A 150 5.23 30.94 9.29
N ASN A 151 5.63 29.71 9.01
CA ASN A 151 6.45 28.89 9.88
C ASN A 151 7.78 28.51 9.21
N ALA A 152 8.66 27.86 9.95
CA ALA A 152 9.89 27.32 9.40
C ALA A 152 9.58 26.19 8.37
N ASN A 153 10.37 26.12 7.32
CA ASN A 153 10.28 25.01 6.37
C ASN A 153 10.54 23.68 7.06
N GLU A 154 9.78 22.67 6.66
CA GLU A 154 9.90 21.30 7.15
C GLU A 154 10.55 20.45 6.09
N SER A 155 11.62 19.75 6.44
CA SER A 155 12.31 18.90 5.45
C SER A 155 12.64 17.53 6.00
N LYS A 156 12.69 16.54 5.09
CA LYS A 156 13.11 15.18 5.39
C LYS A 156 14.01 14.64 4.29
N ILE A 157 15.08 13.98 4.70
CA ILE A 157 16.01 13.28 3.81
C ILE A 157 15.86 11.78 4.03
N LEU A 158 15.65 11.03 2.95
CA LEU A 158 15.51 9.58 2.93
C LEU A 158 16.59 8.96 2.07
N ASN A 159 17.15 7.84 2.52
CA ASN A 159 17.96 6.99 1.66
C ASN A 159 17.06 5.90 1.06
N VAL A 160 17.00 5.84 -0.25
CA VAL A 160 16.13 4.93 -0.99
C VAL A 160 16.97 4.01 -1.89
N LEU A 161 16.59 2.74 -1.96
CA LEU A 161 17.26 1.75 -2.80
C LEU A 161 16.44 1.48 -4.05
N VAL A 162 16.81 2.14 -5.14
CA VAL A 162 16.14 2.05 -6.45
C VAL A 162 16.46 0.73 -7.13
N LYS A 163 15.43 0.02 -7.59
CA LYS A 163 15.55 -1.27 -8.28
C LYS A 163 15.99 -1.09 -9.74
N PRO A 164 16.64 -2.10 -10.34
CA PRO A 164 16.87 -2.10 -11.78
C PRO A 164 15.53 -2.24 -12.51
N ARG A 165 15.44 -1.66 -13.71
CA ARG A 165 14.29 -1.78 -14.58
C ARG A 165 14.24 -3.18 -15.19
N LEU A 166 13.16 -3.92 -14.99
CA LEU A 166 13.04 -5.33 -15.40
C LEU A 166 12.86 -5.53 -16.91
N ASP A 167 12.34 -4.54 -17.62
CA ASP A 167 12.14 -4.58 -19.08
C ASP A 167 13.46 -4.58 -19.87
N ASN A 168 14.58 -4.28 -19.24
CA ASN A 168 15.92 -4.40 -19.84
C ASN A 168 16.60 -5.75 -19.57
N ILE A 169 15.95 -6.66 -18.85
CA ILE A 169 16.45 -8.02 -18.69
C ILE A 169 16.02 -8.80 -19.94
N GLN A 170 16.81 -8.76 -20.99
CA GLN A 170 16.75 -9.78 -22.03
C GLN A 170 17.10 -11.10 -21.38
N THR A 171 16.10 -11.92 -21.07
CA THR A 171 16.27 -13.32 -20.78
C THR A 171 16.82 -13.93 -22.06
N GLN A 172 18.14 -14.03 -22.19
CA GLN A 172 18.72 -14.97 -23.14
C GLN A 172 18.32 -16.36 -22.64
N ILE A 173 17.31 -16.92 -23.26
CA ILE A 173 17.06 -18.36 -23.18
C ILE A 173 18.27 -19.00 -23.85
N VAL A 174 19.26 -19.36 -23.05
CA VAL A 174 20.35 -20.23 -23.53
C VAL A 174 19.72 -21.61 -23.66
N GLU A 175 19.30 -21.95 -24.87
CA GLU A 175 18.88 -23.29 -25.20
C GLU A 175 20.11 -24.19 -25.11
N TYR A 176 20.22 -24.93 -24.02
CA TYR A 176 21.27 -25.92 -23.82
C TYR A 176 20.88 -27.15 -24.65
N GLU A 177 21.48 -27.31 -25.83
CA GLU A 177 21.51 -28.61 -26.52
C GLU A 177 22.42 -29.53 -25.71
N PHE A 178 21.84 -30.50 -25.04
CA PHE A 178 22.62 -31.58 -24.44
C PHE A 178 23.30 -32.38 -25.57
N PRO A 179 24.64 -32.58 -25.52
CA PRO A 179 25.30 -33.37 -26.52
C PRO A 179 24.73 -34.79 -26.52
N GLU A 180 24.37 -35.30 -27.70
CA GLU A 180 23.69 -36.58 -27.92
C GLU A 180 24.44 -37.83 -27.38
N ASN A 181 25.67 -37.64 -26.88
CA ASN A 181 26.57 -38.68 -26.40
C ASN A 181 26.62 -38.83 -24.87
N ALA A 182 25.79 -38.15 -24.11
CA ALA A 182 25.69 -38.34 -22.67
C ALA A 182 24.65 -39.43 -22.34
N LYS A 183 24.87 -40.65 -22.80
CA LYS A 183 24.19 -41.85 -22.25
C LYS A 183 25.04 -42.42 -21.10
N PRO A 184 24.37 -42.82 -19.98
CA PRO A 184 25.03 -43.45 -18.85
C PRO A 184 25.65 -44.83 -19.20
#